data_7ec448e03af76c25a3aa9617041d3f0d
#
_entry.id   7ec448e03af76c25a3aa9617041d3f0d
#
_cell.length_a   1.000
_cell.length_b   1.000
_cell.length_c   1.000
_cell.angle_alpha   90.00
_cell.angle_beta   90.00
_cell.angle_gamma   90.00
#
_symmetry.space_group_name_H-M   'P 1'
#
loop_
_entity.id
_entity.type
_entity.pdbx_description
1 polymer ?
#
loop_
_entity_poly.entity_id
_entity_poly.type
_entity_poly.pdbx_seq_one_letter_code
_entity_poly.pdbx_strand_id
1 'polypeptide(L)'
;YWELVSDVPAGKRDTFYRFYTHSDLCALCGRLKEIYQRYDSLEDALAASSYPNPVFKLQDLFSGINGIPVMGGTSACKRLAMFLRWMVRTDGIVDFGIWQTVFHPRQLIIPLDTHVHQISLELGLTQQRTATLKTALEITEALSHIFPDDPCLGDFALFGYDINKGK
;
A
#
# COMPACT_ATOMS: atom_id res chain seq x y z
N TYR A 1 -12.75 22.18 -6.45
CA TYR A 1 -12.30 20.81 -6.78
C TYR A 1 -13.35 19.78 -6.35
N TRP A 2 -13.82 19.81 -5.11
CA TRP A 2 -14.81 18.88 -4.57
C TRP A 2 -16.20 19.05 -5.21
N GLU A 3 -16.58 20.26 -5.61
CA GLU A 3 -17.82 20.57 -6.29
C GLU A 3 -17.89 19.94 -7.70
N LEU A 4 -16.75 19.91 -8.42
CA LEU A 4 -16.67 19.30 -9.75
C LEU A 4 -16.87 17.78 -9.75
N VAL A 5 -16.61 17.11 -8.62
CA VAL A 5 -16.74 15.65 -8.50
C VAL A 5 -18.14 15.27 -8.01
N SER A 6 -18.83 16.14 -7.28
CA SER A 6 -20.19 15.92 -6.78
C SER A 6 -21.27 16.01 -7.86
N ASP A 7 -20.98 16.65 -9.00
CA ASP A 7 -21.95 16.84 -10.10
C ASP A 7 -21.98 15.70 -11.12
N VAL A 8 -21.22 14.60 -10.89
CA VAL A 8 -21.29 13.43 -11.76
C VAL A 8 -22.58 12.66 -11.45
N PRO A 9 -23.51 12.49 -12.45
CA PRO A 9 -24.77 11.81 -12.21
C PRO A 9 -24.55 10.40 -11.67
N ALA A 10 -25.14 10.11 -10.51
CA ALA A 10 -25.22 8.76 -9.98
C ALA A 10 -25.94 7.87 -11.01
N GLY A 11 -25.22 6.93 -11.63
CA GLY A 11 -25.83 5.98 -12.56
C GLY A 11 -25.08 5.70 -13.86
N LYS A 12 -24.08 6.49 -14.24
CA LYS A 12 -23.23 6.11 -15.36
C LYS A 12 -22.27 5.00 -14.93
N ARG A 13 -22.52 3.78 -15.42
CA ARG A 13 -21.62 2.63 -15.28
C ARG A 13 -20.39 2.68 -16.21
N ASP A 14 -20.11 3.85 -16.77
CA ASP A 14 -18.97 4.04 -17.63
C ASP A 14 -17.69 3.97 -16.80
N THR A 15 -16.81 3.05 -17.16
CA THR A 15 -15.51 2.90 -16.52
C THR A 15 -14.68 4.16 -16.75
N PHE A 16 -14.20 4.77 -15.67
CA PHE A 16 -13.29 5.91 -15.72
C PHE A 16 -11.85 5.45 -16.02
N TYR A 17 -11.40 4.42 -15.32
CA TYR A 17 -10.06 3.87 -15.50
C TYR A 17 -10.06 2.39 -15.14
N ARG A 18 -9.70 1.52 -16.09
CA ARG A 18 -9.72 0.05 -15.93
C ARG A 18 -11.11 -0.43 -15.49
N PHE A 19 -11.24 -0.89 -14.24
CA PHE A 19 -12.49 -1.35 -13.63
C PHE A 19 -13.13 -0.32 -12.68
N TYR A 20 -12.51 0.86 -12.51
CA TYR A 20 -13.07 1.93 -11.68
C TYR A 20 -14.07 2.77 -12.47
N THR A 21 -15.19 3.04 -11.84
CA THR A 21 -16.27 3.90 -12.35
C THR A 21 -16.14 5.34 -11.84
N HIS A 22 -16.90 6.27 -12.43
CA HIS A 22 -17.01 7.62 -11.87
C HIS A 22 -17.58 7.60 -10.44
N SER A 23 -18.49 6.68 -10.14
CA SER A 23 -19.05 6.51 -8.79
C SER A 23 -17.97 6.13 -7.79
N ASP A 24 -17.02 5.27 -8.16
CA ASP A 24 -15.90 4.89 -7.30
C ASP A 24 -14.98 6.09 -7.02
N LEU A 25 -14.74 6.92 -8.06
CA LEU A 25 -13.98 8.16 -7.89
C LEU A 25 -14.68 9.13 -6.94
N CYS A 26 -15.99 9.32 -7.11
CA CYS A 26 -16.79 10.16 -6.21
C CYS A 26 -16.74 9.66 -4.77
N ALA A 27 -16.85 8.36 -4.56
CA ALA A 27 -16.76 7.74 -3.23
C ALA A 27 -15.37 7.99 -2.60
N LEU A 28 -14.29 7.81 -3.36
CA LEU A 28 -12.93 8.10 -2.90
C LEU A 28 -12.75 9.58 -2.54
N CYS A 29 -13.19 10.49 -3.41
CA CYS A 29 -13.12 11.93 -3.17
C CYS A 29 -13.97 12.36 -1.97
N GLY A 30 -15.15 11.77 -1.80
CA GLY A 30 -16.00 11.99 -0.64
C GLY A 30 -15.30 11.59 0.66
N ARG A 31 -14.68 10.40 0.69
CA ARG A 31 -13.90 9.92 1.83
C ARG A 31 -12.70 10.84 2.13
N LEU A 32 -11.96 11.28 1.12
CA LEU A 32 -10.86 12.24 1.29
C LEU A 32 -11.37 13.56 1.86
N LYS A 33 -12.51 14.08 1.37
CA LYS A 33 -13.14 15.28 1.92
C LYS A 33 -13.46 15.13 3.42
N GLU A 34 -14.07 14.02 3.82
CA GLU A 34 -14.35 13.72 5.23
C GLU A 34 -13.09 13.69 6.10
N ILE A 35 -12.00 13.09 5.58
CA ILE A 35 -10.71 13.04 6.26
C ILE A 35 -10.15 14.45 6.45
N TYR A 36 -10.04 15.25 5.39
CA TYR A 36 -9.50 16.61 5.44
C TYR A 36 -10.40 17.64 6.16
N GLN A 37 -11.64 17.28 6.49
CA GLN A 37 -12.46 18.06 7.42
C GLN A 37 -12.10 17.85 8.89
N ARG A 38 -11.39 16.77 9.22
CA ARG A 38 -11.06 16.36 10.59
C ARG A 38 -9.58 16.42 10.90
N TYR A 39 -8.74 16.31 9.88
CA TYR A 39 -7.29 16.22 9.99
C TYR A 39 -6.63 17.16 9.00
N ASP A 40 -5.49 17.72 9.36
CA ASP A 40 -4.73 18.62 8.49
C ASP A 40 -4.07 17.87 7.34
N SER A 41 -3.75 16.60 7.55
CA SER A 41 -3.12 15.73 6.55
C SER A 41 -3.63 14.30 6.63
N LEU A 42 -3.39 13.53 5.57
CA LEU A 42 -3.65 12.08 5.56
C LEU A 42 -2.70 11.35 6.53
N GLU A 43 -1.48 11.85 6.71
CA GLU A 43 -0.52 11.32 7.68
C GLU A 43 -1.08 11.43 9.10
N ASP A 44 -1.65 12.59 9.48
CA ASP A 44 -2.28 12.79 10.79
C ASP A 44 -3.48 11.88 11.00
N ALA A 45 -4.30 11.71 9.98
CA ALA A 45 -5.44 10.78 10.03
C ALA A 45 -4.99 9.34 10.29
N LEU A 46 -3.92 8.90 9.64
CA LEU A 46 -3.34 7.57 9.87
C LEU A 46 -2.66 7.48 11.25
N ALA A 47 -2.02 8.54 11.70
CA ALA A 47 -1.42 8.59 13.04
C ALA A 47 -2.46 8.39 14.15
N ALA A 48 -3.65 8.98 13.97
CA ALA A 48 -4.76 8.86 14.93
C ALA A 48 -5.38 7.45 14.99
N SER A 49 -5.13 6.60 14.02
CA SER A 49 -5.65 5.22 13.98
C SER A 49 -4.91 4.33 15.00
N SER A 50 -5.67 3.51 15.74
CA SER A 50 -5.14 2.57 16.74
C SER A 50 -4.48 1.31 16.16
N TYR A 51 -4.63 1.04 14.86
CA TYR A 51 -4.02 -0.13 14.25
C TYR A 51 -2.50 -0.04 14.24
N PRO A 52 -1.78 -1.15 14.52
CA PRO A 52 -0.33 -1.12 14.69
C PRO A 52 0.44 -0.92 13.38
N ASN A 53 -0.17 -1.30 12.25
CA ASN A 53 0.52 -1.31 10.95
C ASN A 53 -0.09 -0.27 10.00
N PRO A 54 0.73 0.49 9.26
CA PRO A 54 0.26 1.51 8.32
C PRO A 54 -0.69 0.98 7.23
N VAL A 55 -0.52 -0.27 6.77
CA VAL A 55 -1.44 -0.88 5.79
C VAL A 55 -2.82 -1.09 6.40
N PHE A 56 -2.90 -1.58 7.65
CA PHE A 56 -4.19 -1.74 8.33
C PHE A 56 -4.85 -0.39 8.60
N LYS A 57 -4.09 0.65 8.95
CA LYS A 57 -4.59 2.02 9.11
C LYS A 57 -5.25 2.52 7.82
N LEU A 58 -4.61 2.31 6.65
CA LEU A 58 -5.20 2.65 5.35
C LEU A 58 -6.46 1.84 5.03
N GLN A 59 -6.46 0.53 5.31
CA GLN A 59 -7.63 -0.32 5.09
C GLN A 59 -8.82 0.14 5.92
N ASP A 60 -8.59 0.54 7.16
CA ASP A 60 -9.62 1.06 8.06
C ASP A 60 -10.15 2.41 7.58
N LEU A 61 -9.24 3.36 7.34
CA LEU A 61 -9.58 4.73 6.94
C LEU A 61 -10.36 4.80 5.64
N PHE A 62 -10.05 3.91 4.69
CA PHE A 62 -10.71 3.80 3.38
C PHE A 62 -11.63 2.56 3.27
N SER A 63 -12.11 2.05 4.39
CA SER A 63 -13.04 0.91 4.39
C SER A 63 -14.27 1.18 3.53
N GLY A 64 -14.66 0.20 2.71
CA GLY A 64 -15.80 0.30 1.79
C GLY A 64 -15.50 1.01 0.45
N ILE A 65 -14.33 1.61 0.26
CA ILE A 65 -13.94 2.21 -1.02
C ILE A 65 -13.48 1.10 -1.97
N ASN A 66 -14.03 1.10 -3.20
CA ASN A 66 -13.67 0.12 -4.21
C ASN A 66 -12.16 0.20 -4.52
N GLY A 67 -11.53 -0.97 -4.60
CA GLY A 67 -10.07 -1.11 -4.82
C GLY A 67 -9.23 -1.09 -3.54
N ILE A 68 -9.82 -0.80 -2.38
CA ILE A 68 -9.18 -0.99 -1.08
C ILE A 68 -9.50 -2.42 -0.59
N PRO A 69 -8.48 -3.26 -0.38
CA PRO A 69 -8.71 -4.63 0.09
C PRO A 69 -9.35 -4.64 1.47
N VAL A 70 -10.31 -5.53 1.67
CA VAL A 70 -10.96 -5.72 2.97
C VAL A 70 -9.94 -6.27 3.97
N MET A 71 -9.98 -5.74 5.19
CA MET A 71 -9.16 -6.22 6.30
C MET A 71 -9.46 -7.70 6.58
N GLY A 72 -8.41 -8.50 6.77
CA GLY A 72 -8.54 -9.96 6.93
C GLY A 72 -8.82 -10.73 5.63
N GLY A 73 -8.90 -10.05 4.48
CA GLY A 73 -9.04 -10.68 3.17
C GLY A 73 -7.75 -11.35 2.68
N THR A 74 -7.82 -11.96 1.50
CA THR A 74 -6.72 -12.74 0.89
C THR A 74 -5.72 -11.89 0.09
N SER A 75 -5.94 -10.58 -0.04
CA SER A 75 -5.07 -9.67 -0.80
C SER A 75 -3.72 -9.48 -0.10
N ALA A 76 -2.65 -9.42 -0.89
CA ALA A 76 -1.32 -8.99 -0.41
C ALA A 76 -1.24 -7.47 -0.15
N CYS A 77 -2.27 -6.70 -0.45
CA CYS A 77 -2.32 -5.25 -0.28
C CYS A 77 -1.20 -4.47 -0.99
N LYS A 78 -0.65 -5.02 -2.09
CA LYS A 78 0.50 -4.46 -2.80
C LYS A 78 0.38 -2.96 -3.06
N ARG A 79 -0.78 -2.48 -3.54
CA ARG A 79 -0.98 -1.06 -3.86
C ARG A 79 -0.91 -0.15 -2.64
N LEU A 80 -1.44 -0.60 -1.49
CA LEU A 80 -1.35 0.13 -0.24
C LEU A 80 0.09 0.16 0.28
N ALA A 81 0.80 -0.97 0.21
CA ALA A 81 2.21 -1.06 0.57
C ALA A 81 3.09 -0.17 -0.33
N MET A 82 2.85 -0.17 -1.66
CA MET A 82 3.52 0.73 -2.59
C MET A 82 3.27 2.21 -2.27
N PHE A 83 2.02 2.58 -2.01
CA PHE A 83 1.66 3.95 -1.64
C PHE A 83 2.40 4.39 -0.37
N LEU A 84 2.38 3.58 0.67
CA LEU A 84 3.09 3.86 1.91
C LEU A 84 4.60 3.97 1.69
N ARG A 85 5.18 3.11 0.86
CA ARG A 85 6.60 3.17 0.51
C ARG A 85 6.94 4.52 -0.12
N TRP A 86 6.17 4.97 -1.11
CA TRP A 86 6.39 6.25 -1.75
C TRP A 86 6.27 7.44 -0.79
N MET A 87 5.34 7.36 0.17
CA MET A 87 5.09 8.46 1.11
C MET A 87 6.13 8.53 2.23
N VAL A 88 6.62 7.39 2.72
CA VAL A 88 7.48 7.31 3.91
C VAL A 88 8.96 7.23 3.57
N ARG A 89 9.33 6.45 2.56
CA ARG A 89 10.71 6.29 2.12
C ARG A 89 11.17 7.46 1.25
N THR A 90 12.45 7.78 1.32
CA THR A 90 13.08 8.67 0.34
C THR A 90 14.33 8.00 -0.23
N ASP A 91 14.41 7.91 -1.55
CA ASP A 91 15.58 7.45 -2.29
C ASP A 91 16.08 8.49 -3.30
N GLY A 92 15.38 9.63 -3.39
CA GLY A 92 15.71 10.74 -4.30
C GLY A 92 15.36 10.45 -5.77
N ILE A 93 14.76 9.32 -6.10
CA ILE A 93 14.46 8.88 -7.47
C ILE A 93 12.98 8.56 -7.65
N VAL A 94 12.43 7.66 -6.84
CA VAL A 94 11.07 7.12 -6.96
C VAL A 94 10.23 7.41 -5.73
N ASP A 95 10.81 7.26 -4.54
CA ASP A 95 10.13 7.38 -3.26
C ASP A 95 10.19 8.84 -2.80
N PHE A 96 9.03 9.46 -2.53
CA PHE A 96 8.91 10.90 -2.27
C PHE A 96 9.34 11.30 -0.84
N GLY A 97 9.09 10.45 0.14
CA GLY A 97 9.48 10.66 1.54
C GLY A 97 8.85 11.89 2.19
N ILE A 98 7.59 12.18 1.90
CA ILE A 98 6.88 13.35 2.48
C ILE A 98 6.28 13.07 3.85
N TRP A 99 6.16 11.81 4.26
CA TRP A 99 5.66 11.37 5.56
C TRP A 99 6.82 10.87 6.45
N GLN A 100 7.53 11.79 7.05
CA GLN A 100 8.71 11.46 7.87
C GLN A 100 8.54 11.78 9.35
N THR A 101 7.39 12.34 9.75
CA THR A 101 7.16 12.77 11.13
C THR A 101 6.54 11.67 11.98
N VAL A 102 5.71 10.82 11.41
CA VAL A 102 4.94 9.80 12.12
C VAL A 102 5.40 8.39 11.76
N PHE A 103 5.77 8.16 10.49
CA PHE A 103 6.13 6.84 10.00
C PHE A 103 7.62 6.74 9.69
N HIS A 104 8.17 5.54 9.94
CA HIS A 104 9.55 5.19 9.62
C HIS A 104 9.59 4.04 8.62
N PRO A 105 10.60 3.95 7.73
CA PRO A 105 10.76 2.86 6.76
C PRO A 105 10.71 1.46 7.38
N ARG A 106 11.20 1.28 8.62
CA ARG A 106 11.12 0.02 9.37
C ARG A 106 9.72 -0.50 9.63
N GLN A 107 8.68 0.34 9.51
CA GLN A 107 7.27 -0.03 9.72
C GLN A 107 6.58 -0.44 8.43
N LEU A 108 7.26 -0.28 7.29
CA LEU A 108 6.71 -0.61 5.98
C LEU A 108 6.67 -2.12 5.76
N ILE A 109 5.65 -2.54 5.02
CA ILE A 109 5.54 -3.90 4.50
C ILE A 109 5.97 -3.88 3.04
N ILE A 110 6.74 -4.88 2.62
CA ILE A 110 7.12 -4.99 1.21
C ILE A 110 5.89 -5.05 0.29
N PRO A 111 5.96 -4.42 -0.88
CA PRO A 111 4.89 -4.49 -1.88
C PRO A 111 4.90 -5.85 -2.60
N LEU A 112 4.36 -6.87 -1.96
CA LEU A 112 4.39 -8.24 -2.46
C LEU A 112 3.62 -8.42 -3.76
N ASP A 113 4.33 -8.81 -4.82
CA ASP A 113 3.76 -9.27 -6.09
C ASP A 113 4.16 -10.73 -6.39
N THR A 114 3.77 -11.20 -7.58
CA THR A 114 4.03 -12.58 -7.99
C THR A 114 5.53 -12.87 -8.12
N HIS A 115 6.31 -11.92 -8.64
CA HIS A 115 7.76 -12.09 -8.84
C HIS A 115 8.49 -12.11 -7.51
N VAL A 116 8.26 -11.11 -6.66
CA VAL A 116 8.83 -11.02 -5.32
C VAL A 116 8.45 -12.25 -4.49
N HIS A 117 7.19 -12.73 -4.62
CA HIS A 117 6.73 -13.92 -3.93
C HIS A 117 7.50 -15.18 -4.37
N GLN A 118 7.67 -15.39 -5.70
CA GLN A 118 8.40 -16.55 -6.23
C GLN A 118 9.85 -16.58 -5.76
N ILE A 119 10.55 -15.45 -5.87
CA ILE A 119 11.93 -15.34 -5.40
C ILE A 119 12.03 -15.55 -3.88
N SER A 120 11.08 -15.03 -3.12
CA SER A 120 11.04 -15.24 -1.66
C SER A 120 10.88 -16.71 -1.27
N LEU A 121 10.08 -17.48 -2.04
CA LEU A 121 9.96 -18.92 -1.87
C LEU A 121 11.29 -19.63 -2.20
N GLU A 122 11.94 -19.28 -3.30
CA GLU A 122 13.21 -19.87 -3.71
C GLU A 122 14.34 -19.63 -2.69
N LEU A 123 14.37 -18.41 -2.12
CA LEU A 123 15.35 -18.03 -1.11
C LEU A 123 14.98 -18.48 0.31
N GLY A 124 13.82 -19.10 0.50
CA GLY A 124 13.37 -19.58 1.80
C GLY A 124 12.93 -18.50 2.78
N LEU A 125 12.62 -17.27 2.27
CA LEU A 125 12.11 -16.17 3.10
C LEU A 125 10.65 -16.41 3.56
N THR A 126 9.93 -17.29 2.87
CA THR A 126 8.58 -17.74 3.22
C THR A 126 8.37 -19.18 2.74
N GLN A 127 7.41 -19.87 3.35
CA GLN A 127 6.89 -21.15 2.88
C GLN A 127 5.44 -21.06 2.42
N GLN A 128 4.84 -19.87 2.48
CA GLN A 128 3.46 -19.63 2.09
C GLN A 128 3.32 -19.68 0.57
N ARG A 129 2.45 -20.55 0.07
CA ARG A 129 2.24 -20.73 -1.38
C ARG A 129 1.33 -19.68 -2.04
N THR A 130 0.70 -18.83 -1.25
CA THR A 130 -0.22 -17.79 -1.72
C THR A 130 0.29 -16.40 -1.32
N ALA A 131 0.26 -15.45 -2.26
CA ALA A 131 0.64 -14.07 -2.01
C ALA A 131 -0.51 -13.34 -1.27
N THR A 132 -0.46 -13.36 0.06
CA THR A 132 -1.40 -12.68 0.96
C THR A 132 -0.68 -11.62 1.77
N LEU A 133 -1.43 -10.78 2.50
CA LEU A 133 -0.82 -9.84 3.45
C LEU A 133 -0.02 -10.56 4.55
N LYS A 134 -0.50 -11.73 4.99
CA LYS A 134 0.25 -12.58 5.95
C LYS A 134 1.62 -12.97 5.38
N THR A 135 1.65 -13.36 4.11
CA THR A 135 2.89 -13.71 3.40
C THR A 135 3.81 -12.50 3.26
N ALA A 136 3.25 -11.33 2.93
CA ALA A 136 4.03 -10.09 2.86
C ALA A 136 4.64 -9.71 4.22
N LEU A 137 3.90 -9.89 5.31
CA LEU A 137 4.40 -9.67 6.67
C LEU A 137 5.53 -10.64 7.04
N GLU A 138 5.39 -11.93 6.72
CA GLU A 138 6.41 -12.96 6.96
C GLU A 138 7.72 -12.65 6.22
N ILE A 139 7.62 -12.29 4.93
CA ILE A 139 8.80 -11.91 4.14
C ILE A 139 9.40 -10.60 4.67
N THR A 140 8.59 -9.61 5.04
CA THR A 140 9.07 -8.35 5.62
C THR A 140 9.83 -8.60 6.91
N GLU A 141 9.35 -9.48 7.77
CA GLU A 141 10.02 -9.88 9.00
C GLU A 141 11.39 -10.52 8.71
N ALA A 142 11.45 -11.46 7.75
CA ALA A 142 12.70 -12.05 7.33
C ALA A 142 13.70 -11.02 6.80
N LEU A 143 13.23 -10.05 6.01
CA LEU A 143 14.06 -8.96 5.48
C LEU A 143 14.48 -7.96 6.56
N SER A 144 13.69 -7.77 7.61
CA SER A 144 14.04 -6.89 8.74
C SER A 144 15.26 -7.36 9.52
N HIS A 145 15.58 -8.65 9.49
CA HIS A 145 16.83 -9.19 10.06
C HIS A 145 18.06 -8.79 9.26
N ILE A 146 17.90 -8.47 7.96
CA ILE A 146 18.98 -8.05 7.06
C ILE A 146 19.02 -6.53 6.99
N PHE A 147 17.86 -5.89 6.91
CA PHE A 147 17.66 -4.45 6.76
C PHE A 147 16.74 -3.92 7.88
N PRO A 148 17.23 -3.81 9.13
CA PRO A 148 16.38 -3.53 10.30
C PRO A 148 15.71 -2.14 10.25
N ASP A 149 16.33 -1.17 9.60
CA ASP A 149 15.79 0.18 9.49
C ASP A 149 14.91 0.38 8.26
N ASP A 150 15.00 -0.51 7.25
CA ASP A 150 14.25 -0.40 5.99
C ASP A 150 14.12 -1.74 5.27
N PRO A 151 13.18 -2.61 5.66
CA PRO A 151 12.96 -3.90 5.00
C PRO A 151 12.64 -3.80 3.50
N CYS A 152 12.12 -2.64 3.04
CA CYS A 152 11.82 -2.41 1.63
C CYS A 152 13.07 -2.30 0.74
N LEU A 153 14.27 -2.15 1.29
CA LEU A 153 15.52 -2.34 0.54
C LEU A 153 15.63 -3.76 -0.02
N GLY A 154 15.13 -4.76 0.71
CA GLY A 154 15.08 -6.14 0.25
C GLY A 154 14.17 -6.33 -0.98
N ASP A 155 13.08 -5.59 -1.09
CA ASP A 155 12.18 -5.64 -2.26
C ASP A 155 12.93 -5.29 -3.55
N PHE A 156 13.75 -4.24 -3.55
CA PHE A 156 14.57 -3.87 -4.70
C PHE A 156 15.62 -4.94 -5.03
N ALA A 157 16.22 -5.55 -4.02
CA ALA A 157 17.20 -6.62 -4.20
C ALA A 157 16.56 -7.86 -4.83
N LEU A 158 15.38 -8.28 -4.33
CA LEU A 158 14.61 -9.41 -4.86
C LEU A 158 14.18 -9.17 -6.31
N PHE A 159 13.66 -7.99 -6.61
CA PHE A 159 13.27 -7.61 -7.97
C PHE A 159 14.47 -7.58 -8.92
N GLY A 160 15.59 -6.98 -8.50
CA GLY A 160 16.82 -6.97 -9.28
C GLY A 160 17.40 -8.35 -9.54
N TYR A 161 17.30 -9.25 -8.57
CA TYR A 161 17.72 -10.65 -8.72
C TYR A 161 16.89 -11.38 -9.78
N ASP A 162 15.56 -11.23 -9.77
CA ASP A 162 14.65 -11.86 -10.74
C ASP A 162 14.95 -11.41 -12.19
N ILE A 163 15.13 -10.11 -12.42
CA ILE A 163 15.45 -9.57 -13.74
C ILE A 163 16.77 -10.10 -14.28
N ASN A 164 17.76 -10.36 -13.42
CA ASN A 164 19.09 -10.79 -13.82
C ASN A 164 19.25 -12.32 -13.87
N LYS A 165 18.30 -13.09 -13.37
CA LYS A 165 18.33 -14.56 -13.33
C LYS A 165 18.29 -15.20 -14.72
N GLY A 166 17.85 -14.48 -15.75
CA GLY A 166 17.75 -14.94 -17.14
C GLY A 166 18.88 -14.45 -18.04
N LYS A 167 19.88 -13.75 -17.49
CA LYS A 167 21.09 -13.31 -18.21
C LYS A 167 22.29 -14.12 -17.72
#